data_dd14596a1cf1f7b651adabbe2e7bd78a
#
_entry.id   dd14596a1cf1f7b651adabbe2e7bd78a
#
_cell.length_a   1.000
_cell.length_b   1.000
_cell.length_c   1.000
_cell.angle_alpha   90.00
_cell.angle_beta   90.00
_cell.angle_gamma   90.00
#
_symmetry.space_group_name_H-M   'P 1'
#
loop_
_entity.id
_entity.type
_entity.pdbx_description
1 polymer ?
#
loop_
_entity_poly.entity_id
_entity_poly.type
_entity_poly.pdbx_seq_one_letter_code
_entity_poly.pdbx_strand_id
1 'polypeptide(L)'
;MLREHRKKFRPQLISSESRCRRLIEEAINQFSLNLQDLTILTEAATGYYILTPMIAALAGAKRVYALTRDSVYGTAEEVRVISANLAHKWRIDKRIVILFSRQDDRIREADIVTNLGFIRPIDAPFLSRLKPTAVIPLMFETWEYRRADLDLAECRRLCISVLGTNEHHHKLRIFEYVGLLAVKLLLDIEIEIFRSNIIVIGSGELCREVVTTLLAAKAHVNLLFSGRKGSLTSLKAHRAFRDADAAVIVEHNSHRPLIGKNGEIGAEELFALNPHLAITHICGSVDREALESVGFRCHPSKFAPPGFMSVRTDYIGPKPLIALHTAGLKVGEELARARGRGLSSQEAEWYVLEKTSLAQAFRPRSCTKGPKR
;
A
#
# COMPACT_ATOMS: atom_id res chain seq x y z
N MET A 1 -22.90 -18.08 13.26
CA MET A 1 -21.86 -18.02 12.21
C MET A 1 -20.89 -16.85 12.28
N LEU A 2 -21.21 -15.66 12.79
CA LEU A 2 -20.26 -14.52 12.88
C LEU A 2 -19.28 -14.58 14.07
N ARG A 3 -19.50 -15.45 15.05
CA ARG A 3 -18.63 -15.55 16.26
C ARG A 3 -17.47 -16.53 16.13
N GLU A 4 -17.52 -17.49 15.22
CA GLU A 4 -16.44 -18.51 15.08
C GLU A 4 -15.26 -18.04 14.24
N HIS A 5 -15.46 -17.10 13.31
CA HIS A 5 -14.35 -16.51 12.56
C HIS A 5 -13.50 -15.51 13.37
N ARG A 6 -14.02 -14.99 14.51
CA ARG A 6 -13.27 -14.09 15.40
C ARG A 6 -12.13 -14.77 16.17
N LYS A 7 -12.12 -16.10 16.32
CA LYS A 7 -11.10 -16.82 17.12
C LYS A 7 -9.76 -17.06 16.41
N LYS A 8 -9.65 -16.84 15.08
CA LYS A 8 -8.42 -17.09 14.31
C LYS A 8 -7.59 -15.85 13.97
N PHE A 9 -8.11 -14.66 14.14
CA PHE A 9 -7.34 -13.42 14.00
C PHE A 9 -7.19 -12.75 15.38
N ARG A 10 -6.34 -13.32 16.23
CA ARG A 10 -5.67 -12.45 17.21
C ARG A 10 -4.84 -11.49 16.34
N PRO A 11 -4.99 -10.16 16.48
CA PRO A 11 -4.01 -9.25 15.92
C PRO A 11 -2.68 -9.71 16.50
N GLN A 12 -1.83 -10.33 15.68
CA GLN A 12 -0.48 -10.62 16.10
C GLN A 12 0.14 -9.26 16.38
N LEU A 13 0.06 -8.89 17.63
CA LEU A 13 0.83 -7.80 18.18
C LEU A 13 2.24 -7.99 17.63
N ILE A 14 2.73 -6.97 17.01
CA ILE A 14 4.08 -6.71 16.60
C ILE A 14 5.05 -7.62 17.33
N SER A 15 5.58 -8.61 16.66
CA SER A 15 6.38 -9.68 17.24
C SER A 15 7.62 -9.20 18.02
N SER A 16 7.98 -7.91 17.86
CA SER A 16 9.04 -7.24 18.60
C SER A 16 8.82 -5.72 18.56
N GLU A 17 8.22 -5.18 19.61
CA GLU A 17 8.00 -3.74 19.77
C GLU A 17 9.32 -2.95 19.77
N SER A 18 10.39 -3.50 20.37
CA SER A 18 11.72 -2.88 20.38
C SER A 18 12.31 -2.78 18.98
N ARG A 19 12.11 -3.82 18.14
CA ARG A 19 12.52 -3.78 16.73
C ARG A 19 11.73 -2.72 15.97
N CYS A 20 10.41 -2.62 16.16
CA CYS A 20 9.59 -1.62 15.48
C CYS A 20 10.03 -0.20 15.87
N ARG A 21 10.26 0.05 17.14
CA ARG A 21 10.76 1.34 17.62
C ARG A 21 12.10 1.70 16.98
N ARG A 22 13.07 0.79 17.00
CA ARG A 22 14.37 0.99 16.33
C ARG A 22 14.22 1.32 14.85
N LEU A 23 13.39 0.56 14.11
CA LEU A 23 13.13 0.81 12.69
C LEU A 23 12.49 2.18 12.44
N ILE A 24 11.62 2.65 13.35
CA ILE A 24 11.02 3.99 13.26
C ILE A 24 12.09 5.06 13.49
N GLU A 25 12.92 4.92 14.51
CA GLU A 25 14.01 5.86 14.80
C GLU A 25 15.03 5.91 13.65
N GLU A 26 15.38 4.77 13.06
CA GLU A 26 16.20 4.68 11.85
C GLU A 26 15.56 5.41 10.66
N ALA A 27 14.26 5.22 10.42
CA ALA A 27 13.53 5.87 9.32
C ALA A 27 13.43 7.41 9.55
N ILE A 28 13.11 7.84 10.77
CA ILE A 28 13.08 9.27 11.14
C ILE A 28 14.44 9.92 10.81
N ASN A 29 15.53 9.29 11.22
CA ASN A 29 16.90 9.79 10.95
C ASN A 29 17.20 9.76 9.44
N GLN A 30 16.87 8.67 8.74
CA GLN A 30 17.13 8.50 7.31
C GLN A 30 16.45 9.58 6.46
N PHE A 31 15.20 9.94 6.78
CA PHE A 31 14.44 10.98 6.09
C PHE A 31 14.56 12.35 6.71
N SER A 32 15.28 12.48 7.85
CA SER A 32 15.38 13.72 8.63
C SER A 32 14.00 14.31 8.95
N LEU A 33 13.07 13.43 9.38
CA LEU A 33 11.71 13.83 9.72
C LEU A 33 11.69 14.59 11.04
N ASN A 34 11.12 15.81 11.02
CA ASN A 34 10.94 16.63 12.21
C ASN A 34 9.55 17.27 12.21
N LEU A 35 8.66 16.75 13.04
CA LEU A 35 7.27 17.21 13.15
C LEU A 35 7.04 18.15 14.35
N GLN A 36 8.10 18.70 14.92
CA GLN A 36 7.98 19.65 16.02
C GLN A 36 7.04 20.80 15.64
N ASP A 37 6.16 21.18 16.59
CA ASP A 37 5.12 22.22 16.48
C ASP A 37 3.98 21.91 15.51
N LEU A 38 4.00 20.77 14.80
CA LEU A 38 2.96 20.34 13.87
C LEU A 38 1.95 19.39 14.54
N THR A 39 0.69 19.55 14.19
CA THR A 39 -0.41 18.66 14.56
C THR A 39 -0.75 17.73 13.40
N ILE A 40 -0.76 16.44 13.66
CA ILE A 40 -0.96 15.40 12.63
C ILE A 40 -2.31 14.72 12.84
N LEU A 41 -3.09 14.58 11.77
CA LEU A 41 -4.26 13.72 11.71
C LEU A 41 -3.92 12.49 10.85
N THR A 42 -4.01 11.33 11.46
CA THR A 42 -3.72 10.05 10.79
C THR A 42 -4.67 8.95 11.26
N GLU A 43 -4.51 7.73 10.79
CA GLU A 43 -5.25 6.59 11.31
C GLU A 43 -4.45 5.85 12.38
N ALA A 44 -5.18 5.13 13.25
CA ALA A 44 -4.69 3.98 13.99
C ALA A 44 -5.52 2.76 13.61
N ALA A 45 -4.90 1.73 13.04
CA ALA A 45 -5.58 0.51 12.64
C ALA A 45 -4.83 -0.73 13.16
N THR A 46 -5.41 -1.91 12.96
CA THR A 46 -4.80 -3.19 13.36
C THR A 46 -3.50 -3.47 12.61
N GLY A 47 -2.70 -4.40 13.12
CA GLY A 47 -1.42 -4.79 12.55
C GLY A 47 -0.39 -3.65 12.64
N TYR A 48 0.44 -3.50 11.63
CA TYR A 48 1.49 -2.48 11.61
C TYR A 48 0.96 -1.05 11.38
N TYR A 49 -0.30 -0.87 11.00
CA TYR A 49 -0.91 0.47 10.84
C TYR A 49 -1.10 1.22 12.16
N ILE A 50 -0.96 0.53 13.30
CA ILE A 50 -0.87 1.16 14.61
C ILE A 50 0.42 1.99 14.77
N LEU A 51 1.43 1.75 13.94
CA LEU A 51 2.74 2.42 14.02
C LEU A 51 2.73 3.83 13.43
N THR A 52 1.77 4.17 12.56
CA THR A 52 1.74 5.50 11.91
C THR A 52 1.64 6.65 12.92
N PRO A 53 0.71 6.64 13.89
CA PRO A 53 0.70 7.67 14.94
C PRO A 53 1.97 7.64 15.81
N MET A 54 2.58 6.47 15.99
CA MET A 54 3.83 6.35 16.76
C MET A 54 5.00 7.01 16.02
N ILE A 55 5.09 6.84 14.69
CA ILE A 55 6.10 7.53 13.85
C ILE A 55 5.97 9.05 14.04
N ALA A 56 4.75 9.58 13.90
CA ALA A 56 4.53 11.01 14.04
C ALA A 56 4.89 11.53 15.43
N ALA A 57 4.52 10.81 16.49
CA ALA A 57 4.82 11.22 17.87
C ALA A 57 6.32 11.14 18.18
N LEU A 58 7.03 10.10 17.72
CA LEU A 58 8.49 9.95 17.89
C LEU A 58 9.27 10.98 17.06
N ALA A 59 8.73 11.43 15.92
CA ALA A 59 9.27 12.52 15.13
C ALA A 59 9.03 13.92 15.76
N GLY A 60 8.48 13.97 16.97
CA GLY A 60 8.34 15.20 17.74
C GLY A 60 7.03 15.95 17.55
N ALA A 61 6.02 15.41 16.87
CA ALA A 61 4.74 16.07 16.64
C ALA A 61 4.16 16.69 17.93
N LYS A 62 3.64 17.92 17.83
CA LYS A 62 2.97 18.62 18.94
C LYS A 62 1.77 17.82 19.42
N ARG A 63 0.96 17.33 18.51
CA ARG A 63 -0.21 16.49 18.75
C ARG A 63 -0.42 15.52 17.59
N VAL A 64 -0.87 14.31 17.87
CA VAL A 64 -1.25 13.31 16.88
C VAL A 64 -2.69 12.88 17.18
N TYR A 65 -3.60 13.20 16.30
CA TYR A 65 -4.96 12.69 16.30
C TYR A 65 -5.01 11.45 15.43
N ALA A 66 -5.29 10.30 16.03
CA ALA A 66 -5.31 9.02 15.33
C ALA A 66 -6.74 8.48 15.28
N LEU A 67 -7.33 8.53 14.09
CA LEU A 67 -8.70 8.08 13.86
C LEU A 67 -8.73 6.55 13.78
N THR A 68 -9.67 5.94 14.51
CA THR A 68 -9.93 4.51 14.48
C THR A 68 -11.43 4.22 14.37
N ARG A 69 -11.74 3.02 13.88
CA ARG A 69 -13.12 2.49 13.81
C ARG A 69 -13.08 0.97 13.78
N ASP A 70 -14.24 0.34 14.04
CA ASP A 70 -14.38 -1.10 13.88
C ASP A 70 -14.13 -1.52 12.42
N SER A 71 -13.49 -2.66 12.28
CA SER A 71 -13.20 -3.29 10.99
C SER A 71 -13.31 -4.80 11.10
N VAL A 72 -13.20 -5.49 9.95
CA VAL A 72 -13.14 -6.97 9.92
C VAL A 72 -11.87 -7.53 10.60
N TYR A 73 -10.87 -6.69 10.85
CA TYR A 73 -9.58 -7.07 11.44
C TYR A 73 -9.52 -6.85 12.95
N GLY A 74 -10.44 -6.06 13.53
CA GLY A 74 -10.49 -5.78 14.95
C GLY A 74 -11.37 -4.59 15.28
N THR A 75 -11.68 -4.42 16.56
CA THR A 75 -12.51 -3.32 17.07
C THR A 75 -11.69 -2.05 17.31
N ALA A 76 -12.35 -0.91 17.27
CA ALA A 76 -11.75 0.38 17.61
C ALA A 76 -11.20 0.40 19.05
N GLU A 77 -11.89 -0.28 19.97
CA GLU A 77 -11.46 -0.36 21.36
C GLU A 77 -10.17 -1.20 21.52
N GLU A 78 -10.05 -2.32 20.82
CA GLU A 78 -8.79 -3.10 20.80
C GLU A 78 -7.63 -2.25 20.28
N VAL A 79 -7.84 -1.51 19.19
CA VAL A 79 -6.81 -0.60 18.63
C VAL A 79 -6.47 0.49 19.63
N ARG A 80 -7.44 1.09 20.31
CA ARG A 80 -7.24 2.11 21.33
C ARG A 80 -6.36 1.59 22.48
N VAL A 81 -6.70 0.42 23.02
CA VAL A 81 -5.96 -0.19 24.14
C VAL A 81 -4.52 -0.51 23.75
N ILE A 82 -4.33 -1.11 22.57
CA ILE A 82 -2.98 -1.45 22.08
C ILE A 82 -2.17 -0.17 21.83
N SER A 83 -2.78 0.84 21.19
CA SER A 83 -2.13 2.13 20.94
C SER A 83 -1.72 2.82 22.24
N ALA A 84 -2.60 2.86 23.24
CA ALA A 84 -2.32 3.48 24.53
C ALA A 84 -1.16 2.77 25.27
N ASN A 85 -1.17 1.44 25.30
CA ASN A 85 -0.10 0.64 25.93
C ASN A 85 1.26 0.87 25.26
N LEU A 86 1.27 0.88 23.92
CA LEU A 86 2.49 1.10 23.14
C LEU A 86 3.02 2.53 23.33
N ALA A 87 2.13 3.53 23.27
CA ALA A 87 2.48 4.93 23.49
C ALA A 87 3.02 5.17 24.90
N HIS A 88 2.41 4.60 25.92
CA HIS A 88 2.88 4.67 27.31
C HIS A 88 4.28 4.06 27.45
N LYS A 89 4.47 2.84 26.96
CA LYS A 89 5.76 2.14 26.98
C LYS A 89 6.88 2.94 26.28
N TRP A 90 6.53 3.66 25.22
CA TRP A 90 7.48 4.48 24.47
C TRP A 90 7.59 5.92 24.99
N ARG A 91 6.83 6.28 26.02
CA ARG A 91 6.79 7.61 26.66
C ARG A 91 6.36 8.73 25.71
N ILE A 92 5.40 8.43 24.84
CA ILE A 92 4.81 9.37 23.86
C ILE A 92 3.29 9.51 24.01
N ASP A 93 2.72 8.91 25.06
CA ASP A 93 1.28 8.89 25.35
C ASP A 93 0.65 10.27 25.40
N LYS A 94 1.37 11.27 25.93
CA LYS A 94 0.88 12.65 26.02
C LYS A 94 0.68 13.34 24.66
N ARG A 95 1.23 12.80 23.59
CA ARG A 95 1.15 13.35 22.23
C ARG A 95 0.02 12.75 21.41
N ILE A 96 -0.43 11.53 21.71
CA ILE A 96 -1.38 10.76 20.88
C ILE A 96 -2.77 10.80 21.51
N VAL A 97 -3.75 11.13 20.69
CA VAL A 97 -5.18 11.10 21.05
C VAL A 97 -5.92 10.25 20.03
N ILE A 98 -6.56 9.19 20.49
CA ILE A 98 -7.39 8.34 19.63
C ILE A 98 -8.76 9.00 19.43
N LEU A 99 -9.18 9.11 18.18
CA LEU A 99 -10.48 9.61 17.77
C LEU A 99 -11.33 8.47 17.21
N PHE A 100 -12.64 8.50 17.48
CA PHE A 100 -13.60 7.50 16.99
C PHE A 100 -14.55 8.04 15.92
N SER A 101 -14.45 9.34 15.62
CA SER A 101 -15.34 10.00 14.67
C SER A 101 -14.59 10.97 13.78
N ARG A 102 -14.91 10.93 12.48
CA ARG A 102 -14.51 11.95 11.51
C ARG A 102 -15.20 13.30 11.72
N GLN A 103 -16.17 13.36 12.66
CA GLN A 103 -16.88 14.58 13.03
C GLN A 103 -16.26 15.27 14.26
N ASP A 104 -15.18 14.73 14.82
CA ASP A 104 -14.51 15.32 15.99
C ASP A 104 -13.94 16.71 15.64
N ASP A 105 -14.17 17.70 16.49
CA ASP A 105 -13.77 19.09 16.24
C ASP A 105 -12.25 19.28 16.23
N ARG A 106 -11.52 18.42 16.91
CA ARG A 106 -10.03 18.44 16.94
C ARG A 106 -9.40 18.24 15.58
N ILE A 107 -10.12 17.69 14.60
CA ILE A 107 -9.66 17.56 13.21
C ILE A 107 -9.25 18.91 12.61
N ARG A 108 -9.91 19.99 13.03
CA ARG A 108 -9.62 21.37 12.57
C ARG A 108 -8.21 21.86 12.93
N GLU A 109 -7.56 21.24 13.90
CA GLU A 109 -6.21 21.61 14.35
C GLU A 109 -5.10 21.03 13.46
N ALA A 110 -5.42 20.06 12.60
CA ALA A 110 -4.43 19.33 11.83
C ALA A 110 -3.67 20.22 10.83
N ASP A 111 -2.33 20.17 10.89
CA ASP A 111 -1.45 20.72 9.88
C ASP A 111 -1.26 19.73 8.73
N ILE A 112 -1.10 18.46 9.07
CA ILE A 112 -0.89 17.37 8.12
C ILE A 112 -2.00 16.34 8.30
N VAL A 113 -2.66 15.96 7.21
CA VAL A 113 -3.70 14.92 7.16
C VAL A 113 -3.21 13.80 6.25
N THR A 114 -2.96 12.61 6.79
CA THR A 114 -2.59 11.46 5.97
C THR A 114 -3.81 10.93 5.22
N ASN A 115 -3.58 10.33 4.04
CA ASN A 115 -4.67 9.75 3.23
C ASN A 115 -4.90 8.26 3.52
N LEU A 116 -4.71 7.80 4.76
CA LEU A 116 -4.86 6.40 5.14
C LEU A 116 -6.33 5.97 5.27
N GLY A 117 -6.57 4.67 5.36
CA GLY A 117 -7.88 4.05 5.15
C GLY A 117 -9.01 4.59 6.02
N PHE A 118 -8.79 4.85 7.32
CA PHE A 118 -9.85 5.36 8.20
C PHE A 118 -10.08 6.87 8.07
N ILE A 119 -9.14 7.60 7.48
CA ILE A 119 -9.34 9.00 7.14
C ILE A 119 -10.24 9.15 5.90
N ARG A 120 -10.21 8.17 4.99
CA ARG A 120 -10.98 8.17 3.75
C ARG A 120 -12.48 7.90 3.97
N PRO A 121 -13.34 8.43 3.08
CA PRO A 121 -13.07 9.32 1.97
C PRO A 121 -12.73 10.74 2.45
N ILE A 122 -11.74 11.39 1.84
CA ILE A 122 -11.42 12.80 2.09
C ILE A 122 -12.26 13.64 1.11
N ASP A 123 -13.50 13.80 1.47
CA ASP A 123 -14.57 14.44 0.68
C ASP A 123 -14.77 15.90 1.05
N ALA A 124 -15.60 16.61 0.30
CA ALA A 124 -15.87 18.03 0.52
C ALA A 124 -16.33 18.35 1.96
N PRO A 125 -17.26 17.59 2.60
CA PRO A 125 -17.62 17.81 4.00
C PRO A 125 -16.46 17.65 4.97
N PHE A 126 -15.53 16.71 4.72
CA PHE A 126 -14.35 16.53 5.55
C PHE A 126 -13.34 17.67 5.33
N LEU A 127 -13.07 18.00 4.06
CA LEU A 127 -12.13 19.05 3.68
C LEU A 127 -12.53 20.43 4.22
N SER A 128 -13.81 20.74 4.24
CA SER A 128 -14.33 22.02 4.78
C SER A 128 -14.09 22.21 6.28
N ARG A 129 -13.76 21.15 7.00
CA ARG A 129 -13.43 21.18 8.42
C ARG A 129 -11.94 21.45 8.69
N LEU A 130 -11.10 21.27 7.69
CA LEU A 130 -9.66 21.49 7.82
C LEU A 130 -9.33 22.97 7.80
N LYS A 131 -8.26 23.35 8.46
CA LYS A 131 -7.75 24.72 8.35
C LYS A 131 -7.19 24.99 6.95
N PRO A 132 -7.22 26.24 6.46
CA PRO A 132 -6.77 26.58 5.10
C PRO A 132 -5.30 26.25 4.81
N THR A 133 -4.48 26.13 5.86
CA THR A 133 -3.05 25.78 5.75
C THR A 133 -2.77 24.29 5.86
N ALA A 134 -3.80 23.46 6.08
CA ALA A 134 -3.64 22.02 6.13
C ALA A 134 -3.10 21.46 4.80
N VAL A 135 -2.34 20.38 4.89
CA VAL A 135 -1.75 19.70 3.73
C VAL A 135 -2.04 18.20 3.76
N ILE A 136 -2.08 17.58 2.60
CA ILE A 136 -2.39 16.15 2.46
C ILE A 136 -1.26 15.47 1.67
N PRO A 137 -0.23 14.93 2.34
CA PRO A 137 0.71 14.04 1.68
C PRO A 137 0.02 12.70 1.41
N LEU A 138 0.14 12.17 0.19
CA LEU A 138 -0.26 10.80 -0.09
C LEU A 138 0.82 9.84 0.42
N MET A 139 0.40 8.79 1.11
CA MET A 139 1.28 7.71 1.60
C MET A 139 1.58 6.68 0.48
N PHE A 140 1.55 7.14 -0.79
CA PHE A 140 1.78 6.37 -2.00
C PHE A 140 2.00 7.32 -3.20
N GLU A 141 2.28 6.75 -4.36
CA GLU A 141 2.49 7.53 -5.58
C GLU A 141 1.20 8.11 -6.16
N THR A 142 1.32 9.20 -6.93
CA THR A 142 0.16 9.91 -7.49
C THR A 142 -0.65 9.11 -8.51
N TRP A 143 -0.08 8.09 -9.14
CA TRP A 143 -0.81 7.21 -10.06
C TRP A 143 -1.77 6.25 -9.34
N GLU A 144 -1.54 5.97 -8.05
CA GLU A 144 -2.44 5.16 -7.23
C GLU A 144 -3.66 5.95 -6.72
N TYR A 145 -3.70 7.25 -7.00
CA TYR A 145 -4.81 8.11 -6.62
C TYR A 145 -6.15 7.61 -7.14
N ARG A 146 -7.13 7.60 -6.27
CA ARG A 146 -8.52 7.28 -6.58
C ARG A 146 -9.43 8.41 -6.17
N ARG A 147 -10.31 8.82 -7.11
CA ARG A 147 -11.28 9.89 -6.85
C ARG A 147 -12.23 9.58 -5.69
N ALA A 148 -12.53 8.31 -5.44
CA ALA A 148 -13.36 7.88 -4.32
C ALA A 148 -12.68 8.08 -2.95
N ASP A 149 -11.34 8.13 -2.92
CA ASP A 149 -10.56 8.26 -1.69
C ASP A 149 -10.29 9.71 -1.30
N LEU A 150 -10.14 10.60 -2.30
CA LEU A 150 -9.78 12.01 -2.11
C LEU A 150 -10.38 12.88 -3.21
N ASP A 151 -11.08 13.94 -2.84
CA ASP A 151 -11.58 14.97 -3.76
C ASP A 151 -10.51 16.02 -4.06
N LEU A 152 -9.69 15.76 -5.09
CA LEU A 152 -8.64 16.70 -5.53
C LEU A 152 -9.20 18.03 -6.06
N ALA A 153 -10.40 18.03 -6.64
CA ALA A 153 -11.01 19.27 -7.14
C ALA A 153 -11.36 20.19 -5.97
N GLU A 154 -11.91 19.60 -4.92
CA GLU A 154 -12.23 20.33 -3.71
C GLU A 154 -10.98 20.77 -2.93
N CYS A 155 -9.91 19.94 -2.89
CA CYS A 155 -8.62 20.37 -2.33
C CYS A 155 -8.10 21.63 -3.02
N ARG A 156 -8.15 21.68 -4.36
CA ARG A 156 -7.74 22.86 -5.12
C ARG A 156 -8.61 24.08 -4.83
N ARG A 157 -9.93 23.88 -4.75
CA ARG A 157 -10.89 24.98 -4.43
C ARG A 157 -10.62 25.56 -3.04
N LEU A 158 -10.27 24.73 -2.05
CA LEU A 158 -9.96 25.12 -0.68
C LEU A 158 -8.49 25.50 -0.46
N CYS A 159 -7.68 25.54 -1.52
CA CYS A 159 -6.24 25.83 -1.45
C CYS A 159 -5.47 24.89 -0.51
N ILE A 160 -5.86 23.61 -0.43
CA ILE A 160 -5.17 22.56 0.32
C ILE A 160 -4.15 21.90 -0.59
N SER A 161 -2.88 21.91 -0.19
CA SER A 161 -1.76 21.32 -0.96
C SER A 161 -1.80 19.79 -0.88
N VAL A 162 -1.59 19.12 -2.03
CA VAL A 162 -1.57 17.66 -2.13
C VAL A 162 -0.41 17.20 -3.01
N LEU A 163 0.53 16.45 -2.44
CA LEU A 163 1.62 15.78 -3.16
C LEU A 163 1.65 14.29 -2.84
N GLY A 164 2.11 13.49 -3.79
CA GLY A 164 2.40 12.08 -3.58
C GLY A 164 3.79 11.85 -2.99
N THR A 165 4.04 10.62 -2.55
CA THR A 165 5.34 10.13 -2.11
C THR A 165 5.95 9.30 -3.22
N ASN A 166 7.18 9.60 -3.63
CA ASN A 166 7.92 8.89 -4.67
C ASN A 166 8.51 7.59 -4.11
N GLU A 167 7.87 6.47 -4.37
CA GLU A 167 8.28 5.14 -3.88
C GLU A 167 9.57 4.63 -4.54
N HIS A 168 9.96 5.22 -5.69
CA HIS A 168 11.25 4.94 -6.36
C HIS A 168 12.43 5.68 -5.73
N HIS A 169 12.18 6.61 -4.78
CA HIS A 169 13.26 7.35 -4.16
C HIS A 169 14.31 6.40 -3.58
N HIS A 170 15.60 6.64 -3.85
CA HIS A 170 16.72 5.74 -3.51
C HIS A 170 16.79 5.32 -2.04
N LYS A 171 16.25 6.12 -1.12
CA LYS A 171 16.14 5.79 0.31
C LYS A 171 14.92 4.93 0.64
N LEU A 172 13.94 4.83 -0.26
CA LEU A 172 12.66 4.18 0.01
C LEU A 172 12.57 2.80 -0.67
N ARG A 173 12.74 2.73 -1.98
CA ARG A 173 12.82 1.50 -2.78
C ARG A 173 11.71 0.49 -2.45
N ILE A 174 10.45 0.95 -2.41
CA ILE A 174 9.33 0.10 -1.97
C ILE A 174 9.05 -1.04 -2.95
N PHE A 175 9.24 -0.81 -4.25
CA PHE A 175 8.93 -1.82 -5.27
C PHE A 175 9.78 -3.09 -5.14
N GLU A 176 10.99 -2.99 -4.63
CA GLU A 176 11.86 -4.16 -4.40
C GLU A 176 11.30 -5.13 -3.35
N TYR A 177 10.50 -4.62 -2.40
CA TYR A 177 9.81 -5.49 -1.46
C TYR A 177 8.73 -6.36 -2.12
N VAL A 178 8.25 -6.01 -3.33
CA VAL A 178 7.27 -6.84 -4.05
C VAL A 178 7.89 -8.15 -4.52
N GLY A 179 9.17 -8.13 -4.91
CA GLY A 179 9.91 -9.36 -5.21
C GLY A 179 10.03 -10.29 -4.00
N LEU A 180 10.36 -9.72 -2.82
CA LEU A 180 10.40 -10.48 -1.56
C LEU A 180 9.01 -10.96 -1.11
N LEU A 181 7.96 -10.18 -1.41
CA LEU A 181 6.58 -10.59 -1.18
C LEU A 181 6.23 -11.84 -2.00
N ALA A 182 6.62 -11.89 -3.27
CA ALA A 182 6.42 -13.07 -4.11
C ALA A 182 7.12 -14.31 -3.52
N VAL A 183 8.36 -14.17 -3.08
CA VAL A 183 9.10 -15.25 -2.38
C VAL A 183 8.33 -15.72 -1.14
N LYS A 184 7.86 -14.79 -0.30
CA LYS A 184 7.10 -15.16 0.90
C LYS A 184 5.80 -15.89 0.56
N LEU A 185 5.03 -15.41 -0.43
CA LEU A 185 3.79 -16.06 -0.84
C LEU A 185 4.02 -17.48 -1.37
N LEU A 186 5.10 -17.71 -2.10
CA LEU A 186 5.49 -19.04 -2.60
C LEU A 186 5.85 -19.97 -1.44
N LEU A 187 6.64 -19.49 -0.46
CA LEU A 187 6.98 -20.27 0.72
C LEU A 187 5.75 -20.56 1.60
N ASP A 188 4.80 -19.64 1.69
CA ASP A 188 3.55 -19.82 2.46
C ASP A 188 2.63 -20.90 1.84
N ILE A 189 2.76 -21.17 0.52
CA ILE A 189 2.05 -22.26 -0.18
C ILE A 189 2.93 -23.50 -0.39
N GLU A 190 4.05 -23.57 0.33
CA GLU A 190 4.98 -24.71 0.34
C GLU A 190 5.66 -24.98 -1.00
N ILE A 191 6.04 -23.89 -1.71
CA ILE A 191 6.85 -23.95 -2.92
C ILE A 191 8.25 -23.42 -2.59
N GLU A 192 9.25 -24.27 -2.77
CA GLU A 192 10.65 -23.91 -2.68
C GLU A 192 11.04 -23.02 -3.86
N ILE A 193 11.96 -22.09 -3.65
CA ILE A 193 12.35 -21.15 -4.71
C ILE A 193 13.51 -21.71 -5.55
N PHE A 194 14.48 -22.32 -4.87
CA PHE A 194 15.72 -22.78 -5.52
C PHE A 194 15.43 -23.90 -6.52
N ARG A 195 15.72 -23.64 -7.81
CA ARG A 195 15.52 -24.57 -8.96
C ARG A 195 14.05 -24.89 -9.29
N SER A 196 13.08 -24.27 -8.66
CA SER A 196 11.68 -24.45 -9.04
C SER A 196 11.34 -23.71 -10.33
N ASN A 197 10.45 -24.26 -11.10
CA ASN A 197 9.93 -23.67 -12.34
C ASN A 197 8.77 -22.75 -12.00
N ILE A 198 9.01 -21.46 -12.04
CA ILE A 198 8.02 -20.46 -11.64
C ILE A 198 7.58 -19.63 -12.84
N ILE A 199 6.29 -19.58 -13.08
CA ILE A 199 5.69 -18.66 -14.04
C ILE A 199 5.40 -17.34 -13.35
N VAL A 200 5.79 -16.22 -13.95
CA VAL A 200 5.38 -14.89 -13.55
C VAL A 200 4.45 -14.34 -14.63
N ILE A 201 3.20 -14.01 -14.25
CA ILE A 201 2.20 -13.44 -15.16
C ILE A 201 2.00 -11.97 -14.79
N GLY A 202 2.41 -11.07 -15.69
CA GLY A 202 2.28 -9.65 -15.44
C GLY A 202 3.08 -8.78 -16.39
N SER A 203 3.07 -7.49 -16.10
CA SER A 203 3.80 -6.47 -16.84
C SER A 203 4.27 -5.33 -15.91
N GLY A 204 5.13 -4.47 -16.44
CA GLY A 204 5.61 -3.29 -15.72
C GLY A 204 6.61 -3.59 -14.61
N GLU A 205 6.69 -2.66 -13.66
CA GLU A 205 7.78 -2.61 -12.69
C GLU A 205 7.64 -3.64 -11.59
N LEU A 206 6.45 -3.79 -10.99
CA LEU A 206 6.22 -4.80 -9.95
C LEU A 206 6.56 -6.20 -10.46
N CYS A 207 6.18 -6.50 -11.70
CA CYS A 207 6.50 -7.76 -12.36
C CYS A 207 8.02 -7.94 -12.53
N ARG A 208 8.73 -6.89 -12.92
CA ARG A 208 10.19 -6.89 -13.08
C ARG A 208 10.89 -7.18 -11.75
N GLU A 209 10.46 -6.58 -10.66
CA GLU A 209 11.04 -6.82 -9.32
C GLU A 209 10.81 -8.26 -8.86
N VAL A 210 9.64 -8.84 -9.14
CA VAL A 210 9.37 -10.25 -8.86
C VAL A 210 10.31 -11.16 -9.66
N VAL A 211 10.44 -10.95 -10.97
CA VAL A 211 11.33 -11.73 -11.84
C VAL A 211 12.77 -11.62 -11.37
N THR A 212 13.26 -10.41 -11.11
CA THR A 212 14.63 -10.16 -10.64
C THR A 212 14.93 -10.89 -9.34
N THR A 213 14.01 -10.83 -8.37
CA THR A 213 14.19 -11.48 -7.06
C THR A 213 14.20 -13.01 -7.19
N LEU A 214 13.27 -13.58 -7.95
CA LEU A 214 13.21 -15.04 -8.17
C LEU A 214 14.43 -15.58 -8.90
N LEU A 215 14.92 -14.87 -9.93
CA LEU A 215 16.17 -15.22 -10.62
C LEU A 215 17.38 -15.14 -9.69
N ALA A 216 17.47 -14.12 -8.84
CA ALA A 216 18.52 -14.00 -7.84
C ALA A 216 18.49 -15.16 -6.83
N ALA A 217 17.29 -15.66 -6.50
CA ALA A 217 17.09 -16.84 -5.67
C ALA A 217 17.29 -18.18 -6.43
N LYS A 218 17.77 -18.13 -7.69
CA LYS A 218 18.07 -19.30 -8.53
C LYS A 218 16.83 -20.14 -8.93
N ALA A 219 15.67 -19.55 -9.02
CA ALA A 219 14.51 -20.16 -9.66
C ALA A 219 14.66 -20.17 -11.20
N HIS A 220 13.99 -21.10 -11.85
CA HIS A 220 13.76 -21.07 -13.31
C HIS A 220 12.50 -20.26 -13.59
N VAL A 221 12.65 -19.05 -14.14
CA VAL A 221 11.52 -18.14 -14.31
C VAL A 221 11.07 -18.07 -15.76
N ASN A 222 9.77 -18.32 -15.97
CA ASN A 222 9.09 -18.11 -17.25
C ASN A 222 8.16 -16.89 -17.12
N LEU A 223 8.53 -15.78 -17.79
CA LEU A 223 7.70 -14.59 -17.83
C LEU A 223 6.66 -14.70 -18.96
N LEU A 224 5.37 -14.59 -18.58
CA LEU A 224 4.25 -14.50 -19.52
C LEU A 224 3.69 -13.07 -19.46
N PHE A 225 3.77 -12.37 -20.60
CA PHE A 225 3.33 -10.98 -20.72
C PHE A 225 1.82 -10.91 -20.84
N SER A 226 1.15 -10.34 -19.85
CA SER A 226 -0.30 -10.10 -19.85
C SER A 226 -0.75 -8.96 -20.80
N GLY A 227 0.19 -8.16 -21.31
CA GLY A 227 -0.10 -7.02 -22.19
C GLY A 227 -0.53 -7.38 -23.62
N ARG A 228 -0.32 -8.63 -24.06
CA ARG A 228 -0.68 -9.08 -25.41
C ARG A 228 -1.80 -10.11 -25.34
N LYS A 229 -2.89 -9.88 -26.10
CA LYS A 229 -3.95 -10.86 -26.25
C LYS A 229 -3.39 -12.17 -26.81
N GLY A 230 -3.77 -13.31 -26.23
CA GLY A 230 -3.29 -14.65 -26.63
C GLY A 230 -1.92 -15.02 -26.02
N SER A 231 -1.39 -14.25 -25.09
CA SER A 231 -0.10 -14.59 -24.48
C SER A 231 -0.16 -15.81 -23.56
N LEU A 232 -1.27 -16.01 -22.86
CA LEU A 232 -1.49 -17.15 -21.96
C LEU A 232 -1.97 -18.41 -22.68
N THR A 233 -2.52 -18.30 -23.89
CA THR A 233 -2.99 -19.42 -24.71
C THR A 233 -2.01 -19.84 -25.81
N SER A 234 -0.83 -19.24 -25.84
CA SER A 234 0.22 -19.61 -26.82
C SER A 234 0.82 -20.98 -26.51
N LEU A 235 1.33 -21.68 -27.54
CA LEU A 235 2.05 -22.96 -27.37
C LEU A 235 3.21 -22.86 -26.38
N LYS A 236 3.90 -21.69 -26.34
CA LYS A 236 4.96 -21.42 -25.38
C LYS A 236 4.43 -21.36 -23.96
N ALA A 237 3.29 -20.69 -23.74
CA ALA A 237 2.64 -20.60 -22.44
C ALA A 237 2.16 -21.97 -21.96
N HIS A 238 1.51 -22.75 -22.83
CA HIS A 238 1.03 -24.10 -22.50
C HIS A 238 2.19 -25.03 -22.09
N ARG A 239 3.35 -24.97 -22.76
CA ARG A 239 4.54 -25.71 -22.33
C ARG A 239 5.03 -25.22 -20.96
N ALA A 240 5.13 -23.91 -20.75
CA ALA A 240 5.55 -23.36 -19.47
C ALA A 240 4.61 -23.81 -18.34
N PHE A 241 3.29 -23.78 -18.55
CA PHE A 241 2.32 -24.23 -17.53
C PHE A 241 2.47 -25.71 -17.18
N ARG A 242 2.74 -26.59 -18.15
CA ARG A 242 2.92 -28.04 -17.88
C ARG A 242 4.08 -28.35 -16.95
N ASP A 243 5.15 -27.58 -17.05
CA ASP A 243 6.40 -27.85 -16.36
C ASP A 243 6.57 -27.00 -15.09
N ALA A 244 5.57 -26.15 -14.75
CA ALA A 244 5.68 -25.21 -13.66
C ALA A 244 5.27 -25.80 -12.30
N ASP A 245 5.99 -25.44 -11.26
CA ASP A 245 5.63 -25.72 -9.87
C ASP A 245 4.60 -24.67 -9.35
N ALA A 246 4.77 -23.41 -9.77
CA ALA A 246 3.89 -22.33 -9.36
C ALA A 246 3.73 -21.22 -10.40
N ALA A 247 2.62 -20.47 -10.30
CA ALA A 247 2.41 -19.21 -11.00
C ALA A 247 2.25 -18.06 -9.99
N VAL A 248 2.97 -16.95 -10.23
CA VAL A 248 2.86 -15.68 -9.51
C VAL A 248 2.13 -14.67 -10.39
N ILE A 249 0.96 -14.23 -9.96
CA ILE A 249 0.18 -13.22 -10.69
C ILE A 249 0.53 -11.84 -10.13
N VAL A 250 1.09 -10.96 -10.99
CA VAL A 250 1.52 -9.61 -10.62
C VAL A 250 1.28 -8.61 -11.75
N GLU A 251 0.00 -8.45 -12.13
CA GLU A 251 -0.42 -7.54 -13.18
C GLU A 251 -1.23 -6.37 -12.63
N HIS A 252 -0.65 -5.18 -12.59
CA HIS A 252 -1.32 -3.98 -12.08
C HIS A 252 -1.65 -2.95 -13.18
N ASN A 253 -1.05 -3.08 -14.36
CA ASN A 253 -1.23 -2.16 -15.48
C ASN A 253 -2.50 -2.46 -16.30
N SER A 254 -2.99 -3.68 -16.23
CA SER A 254 -4.15 -4.14 -17.00
C SER A 254 -5.24 -4.70 -16.10
N HIS A 255 -6.48 -4.30 -16.36
CA HIS A 255 -7.66 -4.85 -15.70
C HIS A 255 -8.31 -5.99 -16.50
N ARG A 256 -7.68 -6.45 -17.58
CA ARG A 256 -8.19 -7.57 -18.38
C ARG A 256 -8.19 -8.85 -17.56
N PRO A 257 -9.28 -9.65 -17.64
CA PRO A 257 -9.33 -10.96 -17.02
C PRO A 257 -8.21 -11.86 -17.57
N LEU A 258 -7.39 -12.42 -16.67
CA LEU A 258 -6.25 -13.28 -17.04
C LEU A 258 -6.62 -14.74 -16.98
N ILE A 259 -7.16 -15.21 -15.86
CA ILE A 259 -7.51 -16.60 -15.61
C ILE A 259 -8.91 -16.68 -15.05
N GLY A 260 -9.72 -17.64 -15.55
CA GLY A 260 -11.08 -17.93 -15.08
C GLY A 260 -12.11 -17.88 -16.19
N LYS A 261 -13.40 -17.84 -15.84
CA LYS A 261 -14.53 -17.99 -16.76
C LYS A 261 -14.49 -17.01 -17.96
N ASN A 262 -14.06 -15.78 -17.73
CA ASN A 262 -13.91 -14.74 -18.76
C ASN A 262 -12.44 -14.36 -18.97
N GLY A 263 -11.53 -15.20 -18.50
CA GLY A 263 -10.09 -14.99 -18.60
C GLY A 263 -9.53 -15.31 -19.97
N GLU A 264 -8.29 -14.92 -20.22
CA GLU A 264 -7.54 -15.29 -21.42
C GLU A 264 -7.33 -16.81 -21.50
N ILE A 265 -7.19 -17.46 -20.32
CA ILE A 265 -7.19 -18.91 -20.18
C ILE A 265 -8.25 -19.35 -19.17
N GLY A 266 -9.02 -20.41 -19.48
CA GLY A 266 -10.01 -20.99 -18.57
C GLY A 266 -9.35 -21.72 -17.39
N ALA A 267 -10.04 -21.79 -16.25
CA ALA A 267 -9.54 -22.54 -15.09
C ALA A 267 -9.43 -24.04 -15.40
N GLU A 268 -10.42 -24.61 -16.06
CA GLU A 268 -10.46 -26.01 -16.50
C GLU A 268 -9.34 -26.32 -17.49
N GLU A 269 -9.10 -25.43 -18.45
CA GLU A 269 -8.02 -25.57 -19.42
C GLU A 269 -6.65 -25.56 -18.72
N LEU A 270 -6.45 -24.61 -17.80
CA LEU A 270 -5.22 -24.53 -17.03
C LEU A 270 -5.01 -25.78 -16.14
N PHE A 271 -6.09 -26.27 -15.53
CA PHE A 271 -6.06 -27.48 -14.71
C PHE A 271 -5.75 -28.74 -15.54
N ALA A 272 -6.28 -28.85 -16.74
CA ALA A 272 -5.97 -29.92 -17.66
C ALA A 272 -4.49 -29.89 -18.12
N LEU A 273 -3.86 -28.70 -18.19
CA LEU A 273 -2.43 -28.57 -18.48
C LEU A 273 -1.57 -29.00 -17.30
N ASN A 274 -1.92 -28.57 -16.07
CA ASN A 274 -1.16 -28.87 -14.87
C ASN A 274 -2.05 -28.80 -13.61
N PRO A 275 -2.57 -29.93 -13.12
CA PRO A 275 -3.42 -29.97 -11.92
C PRO A 275 -2.66 -29.70 -10.62
N HIS A 276 -1.33 -29.72 -10.62
CA HIS A 276 -0.48 -29.53 -9.46
C HIS A 276 0.02 -28.10 -9.31
N LEU A 277 -0.23 -27.24 -10.31
CA LEU A 277 0.20 -25.84 -10.28
C LEU A 277 -0.31 -25.10 -9.06
N ALA A 278 0.61 -24.55 -8.25
CA ALA A 278 0.26 -23.64 -7.17
C ALA A 278 0.10 -22.21 -7.69
N ILE A 279 -0.90 -21.47 -7.20
CA ILE A 279 -1.18 -20.11 -7.70
C ILE A 279 -1.06 -19.11 -6.57
N THR A 280 -0.14 -18.15 -6.72
CA THR A 280 0.00 -17.01 -5.82
C THR A 280 -0.41 -15.72 -6.52
N HIS A 281 -1.07 -14.83 -5.79
CA HIS A 281 -1.65 -13.62 -6.34
C HIS A 281 -1.24 -12.37 -5.56
N ILE A 282 -0.52 -11.49 -6.23
CA ILE A 282 -0.19 -10.15 -5.70
C ILE A 282 -1.24 -9.15 -6.17
N CYS A 283 -1.44 -9.05 -7.48
CA CYS A 283 -2.46 -8.20 -8.10
C CYS A 283 -2.78 -8.69 -9.51
N GLY A 284 -3.97 -8.35 -10.02
CA GLY A 284 -4.42 -8.72 -11.36
C GLY A 284 -5.86 -9.19 -11.37
N SER A 285 -6.43 -9.38 -12.55
CA SER A 285 -7.81 -9.85 -12.71
C SER A 285 -7.84 -11.37 -12.85
N VAL A 286 -8.15 -12.09 -11.78
CA VAL A 286 -8.21 -13.55 -11.72
C VAL A 286 -9.47 -13.98 -10.99
N ASP A 287 -10.19 -14.93 -11.59
CA ASP A 287 -11.37 -15.56 -11.00
C ASP A 287 -10.94 -16.68 -10.05
N ARG A 288 -10.81 -16.32 -8.76
CA ARG A 288 -10.36 -17.25 -7.73
C ARG A 288 -11.36 -18.39 -7.50
N GLU A 289 -12.66 -18.10 -7.56
CA GLU A 289 -13.70 -19.12 -7.36
C GLU A 289 -13.63 -20.19 -8.45
N ALA A 290 -13.41 -19.79 -9.70
CA ALA A 290 -13.20 -20.73 -10.80
C ALA A 290 -11.95 -21.60 -10.59
N LEU A 291 -10.84 -21.01 -10.09
CA LEU A 291 -9.63 -21.78 -9.78
C LEU A 291 -9.87 -22.80 -8.66
N GLU A 292 -10.52 -22.40 -7.58
CA GLU A 292 -10.82 -23.29 -6.46
C GLU A 292 -11.82 -24.41 -6.82
N SER A 293 -12.79 -24.10 -7.70
CA SER A 293 -13.79 -25.10 -8.14
C SER A 293 -13.18 -26.28 -8.88
N VAL A 294 -12.06 -26.09 -9.57
CA VAL A 294 -11.32 -27.15 -10.26
C VAL A 294 -10.20 -27.77 -9.40
N GLY A 295 -9.92 -27.23 -8.22
CA GLY A 295 -9.01 -27.84 -7.26
C GLY A 295 -7.61 -27.20 -7.14
N PHE A 296 -7.37 -26.01 -7.70
CA PHE A 296 -6.07 -25.33 -7.52
C PHE A 296 -5.81 -24.89 -6.08
N ARG A 297 -4.57 -25.04 -5.65
CA ARG A 297 -4.07 -24.40 -4.44
C ARG A 297 -3.79 -22.93 -4.72
N CYS A 298 -4.51 -22.02 -4.02
CA CYS A 298 -4.43 -20.59 -4.22
C CYS A 298 -4.01 -19.85 -2.94
N HIS A 299 -3.10 -18.90 -3.05
CA HIS A 299 -2.68 -18.04 -1.94
C HIS A 299 -2.53 -16.58 -2.40
N PRO A 300 -3.02 -15.58 -1.63
CA PRO A 300 -3.69 -15.67 -0.32
C PRO A 300 -5.13 -16.19 -0.41
N SER A 301 -5.76 -16.32 0.75
CA SER A 301 -7.14 -16.82 0.84
C SER A 301 -8.21 -15.95 0.17
N LYS A 302 -7.87 -14.72 -0.24
CA LYS A 302 -8.74 -13.82 -1.01
C LYS A 302 -7.90 -13.07 -2.03
N PHE A 303 -8.40 -12.99 -3.26
CA PHE A 303 -7.79 -12.15 -4.29
C PHE A 303 -8.48 -10.78 -4.30
N ALA A 304 -7.66 -9.74 -4.39
CA ALA A 304 -8.17 -8.38 -4.52
C ALA A 304 -8.69 -8.13 -5.95
N PRO A 305 -9.67 -7.25 -6.12
CA PRO A 305 -10.13 -6.85 -7.44
C PRO A 305 -9.02 -6.11 -8.22
N PRO A 306 -9.11 -6.03 -9.55
CA PRO A 306 -8.16 -5.30 -10.37
C PRO A 306 -7.88 -3.88 -9.85
N GLY A 307 -6.63 -3.46 -9.89
CA GLY A 307 -6.17 -2.17 -9.34
C GLY A 307 -5.86 -2.17 -7.84
N PHE A 308 -5.96 -3.33 -7.19
CA PHE A 308 -5.59 -3.51 -5.79
C PHE A 308 -4.64 -4.69 -5.62
N MET A 309 -3.82 -4.64 -4.58
CA MET A 309 -2.98 -5.76 -4.17
C MET A 309 -3.75 -6.65 -3.18
N SER A 310 -3.67 -7.97 -3.37
CA SER A 310 -4.23 -8.96 -2.42
C SER A 310 -3.49 -8.98 -1.11
N VAL A 311 -2.17 -8.75 -1.17
CA VAL A 311 -1.29 -8.66 -0.01
C VAL A 311 -0.33 -7.51 -0.24
N ARG A 312 -0.15 -6.68 0.77
CA ARG A 312 0.76 -5.53 0.72
C ARG A 312 2.13 -5.90 1.27
N THR A 313 3.11 -5.06 1.01
CA THR A 313 4.51 -5.29 1.39
C THR A 313 4.72 -5.40 2.92
N ASP A 314 3.82 -4.86 3.75
CA ASP A 314 3.83 -5.03 5.20
C ASP A 314 3.59 -6.49 5.67
N TYR A 315 3.10 -7.36 4.79
CA TYR A 315 3.02 -8.81 5.05
C TYR A 315 4.41 -9.46 5.26
N ILE A 316 5.46 -8.90 4.69
CA ILE A 316 6.84 -9.35 4.91
C ILE A 316 7.34 -8.93 6.30
N GLY A 317 6.85 -7.79 6.81
CA GLY A 317 7.24 -7.19 8.08
C GLY A 317 7.04 -5.68 8.10
N PRO A 318 7.33 -5.00 9.23
CA PRO A 318 6.97 -3.60 9.43
C PRO A 318 7.82 -2.61 8.63
N LYS A 319 9.01 -2.99 8.16
CA LYS A 319 9.99 -2.04 7.60
C LYS A 319 9.49 -1.29 6.37
N PRO A 320 8.82 -1.93 5.36
CA PRO A 320 8.30 -1.21 4.20
C PRO A 320 7.27 -0.15 4.56
N LEU A 321 6.32 -0.51 5.45
CA LEU A 321 5.29 0.42 5.92
C LEU A 321 5.89 1.58 6.73
N ILE A 322 6.80 1.29 7.66
CA ILE A 322 7.47 2.32 8.45
C ILE A 322 8.21 3.30 7.54
N ALA A 323 8.97 2.79 6.57
CA ALA A 323 9.72 3.63 5.64
C ALA A 323 8.78 4.51 4.79
N LEU A 324 7.74 3.91 4.20
CA LEU A 324 6.78 4.62 3.35
C LEU A 324 6.00 5.70 4.11
N HIS A 325 5.49 5.36 5.30
CA HIS A 325 4.73 6.33 6.10
C HIS A 325 5.64 7.44 6.66
N THR A 326 6.89 7.14 7.01
CA THR A 326 7.86 8.17 7.41
C THR A 326 8.18 9.10 6.24
N ALA A 327 8.35 8.56 5.04
CA ALA A 327 8.58 9.34 3.83
C ALA A 327 7.39 10.24 3.47
N GLY A 328 6.16 9.70 3.53
CA GLY A 328 4.95 10.49 3.31
C GLY A 328 4.78 11.61 4.35
N LEU A 329 5.04 11.33 5.62
CA LEU A 329 5.05 12.35 6.66
C LEU A 329 6.13 13.41 6.42
N LYS A 330 7.29 13.04 5.83
CA LYS A 330 8.32 14.01 5.45
C LYS A 330 7.87 14.94 4.32
N VAL A 331 7.17 14.41 3.32
CA VAL A 331 6.53 15.26 2.29
C VAL A 331 5.52 16.21 2.93
N GLY A 332 4.72 15.71 3.87
CA GLY A 332 3.76 16.52 4.64
C GLY A 332 4.44 17.60 5.49
N GLU A 333 5.56 17.28 6.15
CA GLU A 333 6.36 18.25 6.93
C GLU A 333 6.79 19.42 6.04
N GLU A 334 7.39 19.11 4.89
CA GLU A 334 7.90 20.17 3.98
C GLU A 334 6.77 21.05 3.47
N LEU A 335 5.60 20.44 3.09
CA LEU A 335 4.42 21.19 2.68
C LEU A 335 3.87 22.07 3.82
N ALA A 336 3.70 21.50 5.03
CA ALA A 336 3.15 22.24 6.17
C ALA A 336 4.05 23.42 6.56
N ARG A 337 5.37 23.23 6.54
CA ARG A 337 6.32 24.32 6.82
C ARG A 337 6.32 25.38 5.73
N ALA A 338 6.18 25.01 4.45
CA ALA A 338 6.05 25.96 3.35
C ALA A 338 4.76 26.79 3.50
N ARG A 339 3.65 26.14 3.81
CA ARG A 339 2.36 26.81 4.10
C ARG A 339 2.46 27.73 5.33
N GLY A 340 3.13 27.29 6.38
CA GLY A 340 3.36 28.08 7.60
C GLY A 340 4.21 29.34 7.38
N ARG A 341 4.99 29.41 6.30
CA ARG A 341 5.75 30.59 5.87
C ARG A 341 4.89 31.56 5.02
N GLY A 342 3.62 31.27 4.81
CA GLY A 342 2.70 32.10 4.04
C GLY A 342 2.66 31.81 2.53
N LEU A 343 3.35 30.77 2.04
CA LEU A 343 3.25 30.39 0.63
C LEU A 343 1.82 29.90 0.31
N SER A 344 1.31 30.23 -0.86
CA SER A 344 0.07 29.66 -1.39
C SER A 344 0.19 28.13 -1.55
N SER A 345 -0.93 27.43 -1.79
CA SER A 345 -0.86 25.98 -1.99
C SER A 345 0.01 25.58 -3.18
N GLN A 346 -0.09 26.29 -4.29
CA GLN A 346 0.68 26.02 -5.50
C GLN A 346 2.18 26.32 -5.30
N GLU A 347 2.50 27.44 -4.67
CA GLU A 347 3.91 27.81 -4.37
C GLU A 347 4.54 26.80 -3.41
N ALA A 348 3.77 26.32 -2.42
CA ALA A 348 4.26 25.32 -1.47
C ALA A 348 4.51 23.97 -2.16
N GLU A 349 3.61 23.53 -3.02
CA GLU A 349 3.79 22.30 -3.82
C GLU A 349 5.04 22.42 -4.71
N TRP A 350 5.17 23.51 -5.43
CA TRP A 350 6.32 23.77 -6.31
C TRP A 350 7.63 23.83 -5.53
N TYR A 351 7.66 24.57 -4.42
CA TYR A 351 8.82 24.66 -3.53
C TYR A 351 9.28 23.28 -3.03
N VAL A 352 8.32 22.41 -2.62
CA VAL A 352 8.65 21.07 -2.11
C VAL A 352 9.17 20.17 -3.22
N LEU A 353 8.60 20.23 -4.41
CA LEU A 353 9.04 19.44 -5.56
C LEU A 353 10.46 19.79 -6.01
N GLU A 354 10.86 21.08 -5.90
CA GLU A 354 12.25 21.49 -6.16
C GLU A 354 13.20 21.08 -5.03
N LYS A 355 12.73 21.12 -3.78
CA LYS A 355 13.54 20.85 -2.61
C LYS A 355 13.87 19.37 -2.44
N THR A 356 12.96 18.47 -2.81
CA THR A 356 13.13 17.04 -2.54
C THR A 356 12.54 16.16 -3.64
N SER A 357 13.34 15.19 -4.11
CA SER A 357 12.89 14.13 -5.02
C SER A 357 11.98 13.08 -4.34
N LEU A 358 11.73 13.22 -3.03
CA LEU A 358 10.81 12.36 -2.29
C LEU A 358 9.34 12.70 -2.59
N ALA A 359 9.05 13.95 -2.97
CA ALA A 359 7.72 14.39 -3.35
C ALA A 359 7.42 14.09 -4.83
N GLN A 360 6.16 13.83 -5.13
CA GLN A 360 5.69 13.53 -6.48
C GLN A 360 4.46 14.38 -6.82
N ALA A 361 4.53 15.10 -7.95
CA ALA A 361 3.40 15.87 -8.49
C ALA A 361 2.40 14.98 -9.22
N PHE A 362 1.12 15.38 -9.20
CA PHE A 362 0.16 14.84 -10.15
C PHE A 362 0.55 15.28 -11.58
N ARG A 363 0.84 14.31 -12.46
CA ARG A 363 1.08 14.61 -13.87
C ARG A 363 -0.17 15.26 -14.45
N PRO A 364 -0.06 16.38 -15.20
CA PRO A 364 -1.19 16.85 -16.00
C PRO A 364 -1.61 15.70 -16.90
N ARG A 365 -2.92 15.39 -16.96
CA ARG A 365 -3.44 14.44 -17.95
C ARG A 365 -2.95 14.93 -19.30
N SER A 366 -2.01 14.21 -19.92
CA SER A 366 -1.67 14.44 -21.30
C SER A 366 -2.98 14.34 -22.08
N CYS A 367 -3.37 15.41 -22.76
CA CYS A 367 -4.40 15.32 -23.78
C CYS A 367 -3.97 14.20 -24.71
N THR A 368 -4.64 13.05 -24.63
CA THR A 368 -4.51 12.01 -25.64
C THR A 368 -4.87 12.67 -26.95
N LYS A 369 -3.85 13.00 -27.74
CA LYS A 369 -4.06 13.38 -29.14
C LYS A 369 -4.82 12.22 -29.76
N GLY A 370 -6.07 12.48 -30.12
CA GLY A 370 -6.89 11.55 -30.87
C GLY A 370 -6.14 11.06 -32.12
N PRO A 371 -6.51 9.90 -32.66
CA PRO A 371 -5.83 9.33 -33.81
C PRO A 371 -5.87 10.36 -34.95
N LYS A 372 -4.69 10.76 -35.43
CA LYS A 372 -4.58 11.48 -36.70
C LYS A 372 -5.13 10.53 -37.76
N ARG A 373 -6.14 11.04 -38.50
CA ARG A 373 -6.74 10.39 -39.67
C ARG A 373 -5.67 10.09 -40.72
#